data_ea47e035e5dfc8c7cd446bb89ae85331
#
_entry.id   ea47e035e5dfc8c7cd446bb89ae85331
#
_cell.length_a   1.000
_cell.length_b   1.000
_cell.length_c   1.000
_cell.angle_alpha   90.00
_cell.angle_beta   90.00
_cell.angle_gamma   90.00
#
_symmetry.space_group_name_H-M   'P 1'
#
loop_
_entity.id
_entity.type
_entity.pdbx_description
1 polymer ?
#
loop_
_entity_poly.entity_id
_entity_poly.type
_entity_poly.pdbx_seq_one_letter_code
_entity_poly.pdbx_strand_id
1 'polypeptide(L)'
;MVFALTDEITFPDPHYGDPDGLLAVGGDLSTDRLILAYSNGIFPWYTFQEGMIQWWCPLERFVIFPDEIHISHSMRTLINKGKYDVTINQAFDEVIRKCGELRMDMEGAWLGPEMIEAYTLLHEQGFAASVEIWEGEQLLSLIHISEPTRLALIS
;
A
#
# COMPACT_ATOMS: atom_id res chain seq x y z
N MET A 1 5.45 -19.10 13.49
CA MET A 1 4.32 -19.10 14.49
C MET A 1 3.46 -17.89 14.20
N VAL A 2 2.16 -18.06 13.97
CA VAL A 2 1.22 -16.98 13.68
C VAL A 2 0.56 -16.53 14.97
N PHE A 3 0.55 -15.22 15.22
CA PHE A 3 -0.03 -14.63 16.44
C PHE A 3 -1.48 -14.17 16.18
N ALA A 4 -2.35 -14.29 17.17
CA ALA A 4 -3.70 -13.71 17.13
C ALA A 4 -3.66 -12.34 17.79
N LEU A 5 -4.05 -11.29 17.04
CA LEU A 5 -4.14 -9.93 17.57
C LEU A 5 -5.45 -9.75 18.34
N THR A 6 -5.37 -8.94 19.38
CA THR A 6 -6.50 -8.51 20.21
C THR A 6 -6.88 -7.06 19.89
N ASP A 7 -7.77 -6.46 20.67
CA ASP A 7 -8.12 -5.04 20.56
C ASP A 7 -6.97 -4.11 20.96
N GLU A 8 -5.96 -4.63 21.66
CA GLU A 8 -4.77 -3.85 21.99
C GLU A 8 -3.95 -3.57 20.73
N ILE A 9 -3.55 -2.29 20.53
CA ILE A 9 -2.80 -1.86 19.35
C ILE A 9 -1.32 -2.19 19.57
N THR A 10 -0.97 -3.45 19.33
CA THR A 10 0.40 -3.97 19.44
C THR A 10 0.65 -4.99 18.33
N PHE A 11 1.92 -5.20 18.01
CA PHE A 11 2.38 -6.27 17.12
C PHE A 11 3.51 -7.05 17.77
N PRO A 12 3.60 -8.37 17.52
CA PRO A 12 4.78 -9.14 17.88
C PRO A 12 5.98 -8.68 17.04
N ASP A 13 7.18 -9.01 17.54
CA ASP A 13 8.40 -8.76 16.77
C ASP A 13 8.36 -9.53 15.44
N PRO A 14 8.60 -8.87 14.28
CA PRO A 14 8.59 -9.50 12.97
C PRO A 14 9.46 -10.75 12.84
N HIS A 15 10.53 -10.85 13.60
CA HIS A 15 11.42 -12.04 13.60
C HIS A 15 10.75 -13.32 14.11
N TYR A 16 9.60 -13.23 14.78
CA TYR A 16 8.83 -14.37 15.23
C TYR A 16 7.78 -14.86 14.23
N GLY A 17 7.63 -14.17 13.10
CA GLY A 17 6.74 -14.57 12.02
C GLY A 17 7.14 -15.89 11.37
N ASP A 18 6.26 -16.39 10.51
CA ASP A 18 6.56 -17.58 9.71
C ASP A 18 7.61 -17.25 8.62
N PRO A 19 8.33 -18.25 8.09
CA PRO A 19 9.38 -18.02 7.10
C PRO A 19 8.93 -17.32 5.83
N ASP A 20 7.65 -17.42 5.47
CA ASP A 20 7.01 -16.74 4.34
C ASP A 20 6.62 -15.29 4.65
N GLY A 21 6.72 -14.88 5.92
CA GLY A 21 6.45 -13.52 6.39
C GLY A 21 5.09 -13.32 7.04
N LEU A 22 4.23 -14.32 7.16
CA LEU A 22 2.98 -14.19 7.91
C LEU A 22 3.28 -14.06 9.41
N LEU A 23 2.91 -12.92 9.98
CA LEU A 23 3.22 -12.57 11.36
C LEU A 23 2.04 -12.80 12.30
N ALA A 24 0.87 -12.27 11.93
CA ALA A 24 -0.29 -12.26 12.80
C ALA A 24 -1.61 -12.28 11.99
N VAL A 25 -2.69 -12.60 12.69
CA VAL A 25 -4.06 -12.58 12.15
C VAL A 25 -5.02 -11.86 13.11
N GLY A 26 -6.10 -11.31 12.57
CA GLY A 26 -7.13 -10.60 13.36
C GLY A 26 -6.79 -9.14 13.61
N GLY A 27 -7.28 -8.59 14.73
CA GLY A 27 -7.24 -7.15 14.97
C GLY A 27 -8.22 -6.38 14.10
N ASP A 28 -7.94 -5.10 13.86
CA ASP A 28 -8.78 -4.18 13.10
C ASP A 28 -7.95 -3.37 12.09
N LEU A 29 -8.62 -2.57 11.26
CA LEU A 29 -7.99 -1.65 10.29
C LEU A 29 -7.99 -0.20 10.79
N SER A 30 -7.99 0.02 12.11
CA SER A 30 -7.90 1.37 12.66
C SER A 30 -6.63 2.08 12.19
N THR A 31 -6.73 3.39 12.05
CA THR A 31 -5.62 4.24 11.61
C THR A 31 -4.38 4.04 12.49
N ASP A 32 -4.55 3.99 13.81
CA ASP A 32 -3.44 3.82 14.75
C ASP A 32 -2.73 2.48 14.56
N ARG A 33 -3.50 1.40 14.36
CA ARG A 33 -2.93 0.08 14.08
C ARG A 33 -2.21 0.04 12.74
N LEU A 34 -2.77 0.65 11.70
CA LEU A 34 -2.13 0.73 10.38
C LEU A 34 -0.84 1.55 10.44
N ILE A 35 -0.82 2.68 11.13
CA ILE A 35 0.39 3.49 11.31
C ILE A 35 1.46 2.69 12.06
N LEU A 36 1.08 2.02 13.15
CA LEU A 36 2.02 1.17 13.91
C LEU A 36 2.57 0.03 13.04
N ALA A 37 1.70 -0.63 12.26
CA ALA A 37 2.10 -1.71 11.36
C ALA A 37 3.15 -1.21 10.35
N TYR A 38 2.83 -0.17 9.59
CA TYR A 38 3.75 0.37 8.58
C TYR A 38 5.05 0.90 9.17
N SER A 39 5.02 1.50 10.36
CA SER A 39 6.24 1.94 11.05
C SER A 39 7.19 0.80 11.40
N ASN A 40 6.68 -0.43 11.47
CA ASN A 40 7.46 -1.64 11.73
C ASN A 40 7.63 -2.51 10.47
N GLY A 41 7.29 -2.01 9.29
CA GLY A 41 7.37 -2.74 8.04
C GLY A 41 6.32 -3.85 7.90
N ILE A 42 5.27 -3.83 8.72
CA ILE A 42 4.16 -4.77 8.69
C ILE A 42 3.06 -4.18 7.80
N PHE A 43 2.39 -5.01 7.02
CA PHE A 43 1.28 -4.57 6.18
C PHE A 43 0.12 -5.57 6.25
N PRO A 44 -1.14 -5.09 6.13
CA PRO A 44 -2.31 -5.95 6.14
C PRO A 44 -2.54 -6.60 4.78
N TRP A 45 -3.03 -7.82 4.80
CA TRP A 45 -3.61 -8.51 3.68
C TRP A 45 -4.99 -9.04 4.07
N TYR A 46 -6.01 -8.64 3.35
CA TYR A 46 -7.39 -9.01 3.65
C TYR A 46 -7.97 -9.78 2.48
N THR A 47 -8.38 -11.01 2.70
CA THR A 47 -9.14 -11.78 1.72
C THR A 47 -10.61 -11.77 2.10
N PHE A 48 -11.45 -11.26 1.22
CA PHE A 48 -12.91 -11.19 1.41
C PHE A 48 -13.57 -12.50 1.82
N GLN A 49 -13.03 -13.60 1.32
CA GLN A 49 -13.62 -14.93 1.52
C GLN A 49 -13.35 -15.48 2.91
N GLU A 50 -12.30 -15.06 3.56
CA GLU A 50 -11.91 -15.56 4.88
C GLU A 50 -12.31 -14.62 6.02
N GLY A 51 -12.61 -13.35 5.71
CA GLY A 51 -13.08 -12.36 6.68
C GLY A 51 -12.06 -12.02 7.79
N MET A 52 -10.81 -12.47 7.64
CA MET A 52 -9.77 -12.30 8.64
C MET A 52 -8.60 -11.51 8.09
N ILE A 53 -8.22 -10.44 8.78
CA ILE A 53 -7.05 -9.65 8.43
C ILE A 53 -5.80 -10.46 8.74
N GLN A 54 -4.92 -10.57 7.76
CA GLN A 54 -3.59 -11.15 7.89
C GLN A 54 -2.56 -10.03 7.89
N TRP A 55 -1.57 -10.12 8.78
CA TRP A 55 -0.50 -9.14 8.90
C TRP A 55 0.82 -9.79 8.51
N TRP A 56 1.47 -9.19 7.52
CA TRP A 56 2.67 -9.72 6.89
C TRP A 56 3.87 -8.83 7.10
N CYS A 57 5.02 -9.46 7.35
CA CYS A 57 6.31 -8.79 7.42
C CYS A 57 7.43 -9.69 6.87
N PRO A 58 7.56 -9.88 5.56
CA PRO A 58 8.70 -10.59 4.99
C PRO A 58 10.01 -9.90 5.37
N LEU A 59 10.96 -10.65 5.93
CA LEU A 59 12.26 -10.09 6.36
C LEU A 59 13.16 -9.81 5.15
N GLU A 60 13.05 -10.63 4.10
CA GLU A 60 13.75 -10.40 2.83
C GLU A 60 12.83 -9.67 1.85
N ARG A 61 13.26 -8.51 1.34
CA ARG A 61 12.48 -7.66 0.46
C ARG A 61 13.27 -7.20 -0.74
N PHE A 62 12.63 -7.16 -1.89
CA PHE A 62 13.13 -6.41 -3.02
C PHE A 62 12.98 -4.91 -2.74
N VAL A 63 14.07 -4.18 -2.89
CA VAL A 63 14.08 -2.73 -2.68
C VAL A 63 14.64 -2.02 -3.92
N ILE A 64 14.19 -0.80 -4.15
CA ILE A 64 14.74 0.10 -5.17
C ILE A 64 15.33 1.29 -4.44
N PHE A 65 16.62 1.52 -4.63
CA PHE A 65 17.29 2.72 -4.14
C PHE A 65 17.07 3.85 -5.15
N PRO A 66 16.51 5.00 -4.75
CA PRO A 66 16.22 6.10 -5.68
C PRO A 66 17.43 6.53 -6.52
N ASP A 67 18.61 6.56 -5.92
CA ASP A 67 19.85 6.96 -6.59
C ASP A 67 20.38 5.92 -7.58
N GLU A 68 19.87 4.69 -7.54
CA GLU A 68 20.29 3.56 -8.39
C GLU A 68 19.23 3.20 -9.46
N ILE A 69 18.18 4.01 -9.60
CA ILE A 69 17.12 3.74 -10.57
C ILE A 69 17.66 3.84 -12.00
N HIS A 70 17.62 2.72 -12.71
CA HIS A 70 17.92 2.70 -14.14
C HIS A 70 16.72 3.11 -14.97
N ILE A 71 16.77 4.29 -15.60
CA ILE A 71 15.75 4.74 -16.54
C ILE A 71 16.20 4.33 -17.95
N SER A 72 15.46 3.39 -18.57
CA SER A 72 15.74 2.94 -19.94
C SER A 72 15.64 4.09 -20.94
N HIS A 73 16.33 3.95 -22.10
CA HIS A 73 16.28 4.96 -23.15
C HIS A 73 14.86 5.21 -23.68
N SER A 74 14.04 4.17 -23.79
CA SER A 74 12.63 4.28 -24.23
C SER A 74 11.79 5.06 -23.19
N MET A 75 11.98 4.79 -21.91
CA MET A 75 11.29 5.51 -20.84
C MET A 75 11.70 6.99 -20.81
N ARG A 76 12.99 7.28 -20.93
CA ARG A 76 13.49 8.66 -21.01
C ARG A 76 12.93 9.43 -22.20
N THR A 77 12.83 8.76 -23.35
CA THR A 77 12.22 9.33 -24.56
C THR A 77 10.72 9.61 -24.33
N LEU A 78 10.01 8.72 -23.63
CA LEU A 78 8.60 8.89 -23.31
C LEU A 78 8.38 10.09 -22.39
N ILE A 79 9.17 10.20 -21.33
CA ILE A 79 9.13 11.32 -20.38
C ILE A 79 9.40 12.65 -21.10
N ASN A 80 10.43 12.68 -21.95
CA ASN A 80 10.82 13.90 -22.66
C ASN A 80 9.79 14.37 -23.71
N LYS A 81 8.91 13.50 -24.17
CA LYS A 81 7.83 13.87 -25.08
C LYS A 81 6.74 14.73 -24.41
N GLY A 82 6.67 14.74 -23.09
CA GLY A 82 5.69 15.53 -22.34
C GLY A 82 4.23 15.19 -22.68
N LYS A 83 3.97 13.93 -23.07
CA LYS A 83 2.63 13.46 -23.45
C LYS A 83 1.75 13.19 -22.24
N TYR A 84 2.38 12.86 -21.13
CA TYR A 84 1.73 12.42 -19.91
C TYR A 84 1.99 13.41 -18.78
N ASP A 85 0.95 13.69 -18.02
CA ASP A 85 1.03 14.46 -16.79
C ASP A 85 1.09 13.53 -15.59
N VAL A 86 1.93 13.86 -14.61
CA VAL A 86 2.04 13.14 -13.34
C VAL A 86 1.55 14.03 -12.23
N THR A 87 0.61 13.54 -11.45
CA THR A 87 0.07 14.25 -10.28
C THR A 87 0.23 13.42 -9.02
N ILE A 88 0.11 14.08 -7.88
CA ILE A 88 0.13 13.45 -6.55
C ILE A 88 -1.09 13.93 -5.79
N ASN A 89 -1.85 13.01 -5.21
CA ASN A 89 -3.02 13.27 -4.36
C ASN A 89 -4.14 14.09 -5.03
N GLN A 90 -4.26 14.05 -6.35
CA GLN A 90 -5.34 14.77 -7.02
C GLN A 90 -6.61 13.93 -7.20
N ALA A 91 -6.47 12.61 -7.20
CA ALA A 91 -7.58 11.70 -7.44
C ALA A 91 -7.51 10.44 -6.55
N PHE A 92 -7.16 10.57 -5.27
CA PHE A 92 -6.96 9.43 -4.37
C PHE A 92 -8.17 8.48 -4.35
N ASP A 93 -9.38 9.02 -4.22
CA ASP A 93 -10.61 8.22 -4.16
C ASP A 93 -10.85 7.43 -5.45
N GLU A 94 -10.54 8.01 -6.60
CA GLU A 94 -10.63 7.31 -7.88
C GLU A 94 -9.55 6.24 -7.99
N VAL A 95 -8.34 6.56 -7.54
CA VAL A 95 -7.20 5.63 -7.54
C VAL A 95 -7.49 4.41 -6.68
N ILE A 96 -7.87 4.60 -5.41
CA ILE A 96 -8.08 3.49 -4.48
C ILE A 96 -9.24 2.60 -4.92
N ARG A 97 -10.32 3.19 -5.43
CA ARG A 97 -11.48 2.45 -5.96
C ARG A 97 -11.10 1.64 -7.20
N LYS A 98 -10.42 2.23 -8.19
CA LYS A 98 -9.96 1.50 -9.38
C LYS A 98 -8.98 0.38 -9.05
N CYS A 99 -8.12 0.57 -8.07
CA CYS A 99 -7.25 -0.51 -7.56
C CYS A 99 -8.06 -1.69 -7.02
N GLY A 100 -9.18 -1.42 -6.34
CA GLY A 100 -10.11 -2.45 -5.86
C GLY A 100 -10.84 -3.15 -6.99
N GLU A 101 -11.47 -2.38 -7.90
CA GLU A 101 -12.27 -2.89 -9.01
C GLU A 101 -11.47 -3.81 -9.95
N LEU A 102 -10.24 -3.42 -10.31
CA LEU A 102 -9.36 -4.19 -11.20
C LEU A 102 -8.96 -5.57 -10.63
N ARG A 103 -9.15 -5.80 -9.35
CA ARG A 103 -8.75 -7.02 -8.65
C ARG A 103 -9.91 -7.81 -8.09
N MET A 104 -11.14 -7.27 -8.12
CA MET A 104 -12.34 -7.95 -7.55
C MET A 104 -12.61 -9.32 -8.20
N ASP A 105 -12.27 -9.48 -9.48
CA ASP A 105 -12.47 -10.73 -10.22
C ASP A 105 -11.27 -11.71 -10.11
N MET A 106 -10.23 -11.34 -9.35
CA MET A 106 -9.03 -12.16 -9.18
C MET A 106 -9.06 -12.86 -7.82
N GLU A 107 -8.66 -14.13 -7.78
CA GLU A 107 -8.39 -14.83 -6.51
C GLU A 107 -7.33 -14.04 -5.72
N GLY A 108 -7.66 -13.72 -4.45
CA GLY A 108 -6.77 -12.94 -3.59
C GLY A 108 -6.95 -11.42 -3.67
N ALA A 109 -8.11 -10.93 -4.13
CA ALA A 109 -8.46 -9.52 -4.01
C ALA A 109 -8.43 -9.09 -2.54
N TRP A 110 -7.46 -8.22 -2.20
CA TRP A 110 -7.23 -7.77 -0.82
C TRP A 110 -7.80 -6.38 -0.53
N LEU A 111 -8.14 -5.62 -1.58
CA LEU A 111 -8.63 -4.26 -1.46
C LEU A 111 -10.16 -4.22 -1.50
N GLY A 112 -10.77 -4.64 -0.40
CA GLY A 112 -12.21 -4.59 -0.22
C GLY A 112 -12.74 -3.28 0.32
N PRO A 113 -14.07 -3.12 0.46
CA PRO A 113 -14.70 -1.89 0.95
C PRO A 113 -14.12 -1.39 2.28
N GLU A 114 -13.89 -2.28 3.24
CA GLU A 114 -13.32 -1.94 4.55
C GLU A 114 -11.86 -1.44 4.43
N MET A 115 -11.09 -2.05 3.53
CA MET A 115 -9.74 -1.64 3.26
C MET A 115 -9.71 -0.29 2.53
N ILE A 116 -10.60 -0.07 1.57
CA ILE A 116 -10.75 1.22 0.87
C ILE A 116 -11.07 2.33 1.86
N GLU A 117 -12.02 2.11 2.77
CA GLU A 117 -12.37 3.07 3.82
C GLU A 117 -11.18 3.38 4.73
N ALA A 118 -10.48 2.34 5.21
CA ALA A 118 -9.32 2.50 6.09
C ALA A 118 -8.19 3.30 5.43
N TYR A 119 -7.89 3.05 4.16
CA TYR A 119 -6.85 3.79 3.43
C TYR A 119 -7.29 5.20 3.03
N THR A 120 -8.57 5.43 2.81
CA THR A 120 -9.11 6.78 2.62
C THR A 120 -8.91 7.62 3.89
N LEU A 121 -9.20 7.05 5.07
CA LEU A 121 -8.92 7.72 6.35
C LEU A 121 -7.43 8.00 6.56
N LEU A 122 -6.55 7.05 6.20
CA LEU A 122 -5.09 7.27 6.23
C LEU A 122 -4.68 8.43 5.31
N HIS A 123 -5.28 8.52 4.13
CA HIS A 123 -5.01 9.60 3.18
C HIS A 123 -5.46 10.96 3.71
N GLU A 124 -6.66 11.06 4.28
CA GLU A 124 -7.17 12.29 4.90
C GLU A 124 -6.26 12.79 6.03
N GLN A 125 -5.59 11.88 6.72
CA GLN A 125 -4.63 12.21 7.79
C GLN A 125 -3.18 12.41 7.28
N GLY A 126 -2.94 12.27 5.98
CA GLY A 126 -1.65 12.51 5.35
C GLY A 126 -0.67 11.31 5.40
N PHE A 127 -1.13 10.11 5.79
CA PHE A 127 -0.31 8.90 5.88
C PHE A 127 -0.41 8.00 4.64
N ALA A 128 -1.28 8.30 3.70
CA ALA A 128 -1.34 7.63 2.41
C ALA A 128 -1.39 8.65 1.28
N ALA A 129 -0.78 8.31 0.15
CA ALA A 129 -0.72 9.17 -1.02
C ALA A 129 -1.04 8.38 -2.28
N SER A 130 -1.47 9.07 -3.32
CA SER A 130 -1.60 8.51 -4.67
C SER A 130 -0.68 9.21 -5.64
N VAL A 131 -0.24 8.48 -6.66
CA VAL A 131 0.45 9.02 -7.83
C VAL A 131 -0.36 8.63 -9.05
N GLU A 132 -0.72 9.61 -9.85
CA GLU A 132 -1.54 9.43 -11.04
C GLU A 132 -0.76 9.79 -12.31
N ILE A 133 -1.02 9.06 -13.38
CA ILE A 133 -0.51 9.38 -14.72
C ILE A 133 -1.69 9.60 -15.65
N TRP A 134 -1.72 10.76 -16.28
CA TRP A 134 -2.81 11.21 -17.14
C TRP A 134 -2.37 11.37 -18.59
N GLU A 135 -3.29 11.10 -19.51
CA GLU A 135 -3.24 11.56 -20.90
C GLU A 135 -4.43 12.48 -21.15
N GLY A 136 -4.21 13.81 -21.12
CA GLY A 136 -5.28 14.77 -21.06
C GLY A 136 -6.12 14.61 -19.79
N GLU A 137 -7.41 14.32 -19.94
CA GLU A 137 -8.34 14.09 -18.82
C GLU A 137 -8.47 12.59 -18.44
N GLN A 138 -7.79 11.70 -19.15
CA GLN A 138 -7.88 10.27 -18.92
C GLN A 138 -6.83 9.79 -17.94
N LEU A 139 -7.26 9.19 -16.84
CA LEU A 139 -6.38 8.49 -15.89
C LEU A 139 -5.94 7.16 -16.50
N LEU A 140 -4.63 7.05 -16.83
CA LEU A 140 -4.05 5.88 -17.50
C LEU A 140 -3.42 4.90 -16.52
N SER A 141 -2.72 5.41 -15.51
CA SER A 141 -2.02 4.60 -14.54
C SER A 141 -2.11 5.24 -13.17
N LEU A 142 -2.05 4.41 -12.15
CA LEU A 142 -2.25 4.84 -10.78
C LEU A 142 -1.50 3.92 -9.83
N ILE A 143 -1.03 4.48 -8.72
CA ILE A 143 -0.48 3.75 -7.59
C ILE A 143 -0.86 4.48 -6.30
N HIS A 144 -1.23 3.72 -5.24
CA HIS A 144 -1.35 4.28 -3.91
C HIS A 144 -0.15 3.86 -3.05
N ILE A 145 0.28 4.74 -2.19
CA ILE A 145 1.43 4.56 -1.30
C ILE A 145 0.95 4.80 0.12
N SER A 146 1.11 3.81 0.98
CA SER A 146 0.78 3.87 2.39
C SER A 146 1.97 3.41 3.21
N GLU A 147 2.95 4.30 3.40
CA GLU A 147 4.11 4.05 4.26
C GLU A 147 4.48 5.31 5.06
N PRO A 148 4.16 5.36 6.37
CA PRO A 148 4.51 6.53 7.20
C PRO A 148 6.00 6.81 7.25
N THR A 149 6.84 5.80 7.11
CA THR A 149 8.31 5.92 7.18
C THR A 149 8.95 6.58 5.97
N ARG A 150 8.31 6.59 4.81
CA ARG A 150 8.88 7.22 3.60
C ARG A 150 8.75 8.73 3.56
N LEU A 151 7.71 9.30 4.15
CA LEU A 151 7.53 10.75 4.22
C LEU A 151 8.57 11.42 5.13
N ALA A 152 9.12 10.69 6.11
CA ALA A 152 10.18 11.19 7.00
C ALA A 152 11.58 11.15 6.37
N LEU A 153 11.78 10.43 5.26
CA LEU A 153 13.08 10.29 4.57
C LEU A 153 13.21 11.19 3.33
N ILE A 154 12.17 11.97 2.99
CA ILE A 154 12.15 12.89 1.83
C ILE A 154 12.27 14.36 2.27
N SER A 155 12.39 14.62 3.57
CA SER A 155 12.59 15.98 4.12
C SER A 155 14.07 16.28 4.36
#